data_b00fadce62d29ce65a66d18282d99ab6
#
_entry.id   b00fadce62d29ce65a66d18282d99ab6
#
_cell.length_a   1.000
_cell.length_b   1.000
_cell.length_c   1.000
_cell.angle_alpha   90.00
_cell.angle_beta   90.00
_cell.angle_gamma   90.00
#
_symmetry.space_group_name_H-M   'P 1'
#
loop_
_entity.id
_entity.type
_entity.pdbx_description
1 polymer ?
#
loop_
_entity_poly.entity_id
_entity_poly.type
_entity_poly.pdbx_seq_one_letter_code
_entity_poly.pdbx_strand_id
1 'polypeptide(L)'
;MPAVTYGGPDVPPDQPSSESAKIAESLVLIQFFADLAPESDLLPQDALGKAKVRFFLDAFNKIQPNLGKWANGSGSYDTFFEALDAIQDQLPPVEKGKYIFGDKFTLADIAVAPFLGRALLIQLKNGLGKFDKEEAKRGWDHFQGPKYERVRQYIDDITTRPSWESTFDEARGNVYAKLTHSLRSFLSLGLPHQS
;
A
#
# COMPACT_ATOMS: atom_id res chain seq x y z
N MET A 1 -6.65 -10.49 -6.39
CA MET A 1 -7.54 -9.57 -5.70
C MET A 1 -8.04 -10.25 -4.44
N PRO A 2 -7.91 -9.67 -3.23
CA PRO A 2 -8.40 -10.31 -2.02
C PRO A 2 -9.93 -10.35 -2.04
N ALA A 3 -10.49 -11.47 -1.56
CA ALA A 3 -11.92 -11.67 -1.43
C ALA A 3 -12.22 -12.49 -0.17
N VAL A 4 -13.42 -12.33 0.38
CA VAL A 4 -13.92 -13.07 1.53
C VAL A 4 -15.35 -13.51 1.29
N THR A 5 -15.74 -14.64 1.87
CA THR A 5 -17.14 -15.05 2.03
C THR A 5 -17.57 -14.81 3.47
N TYR A 6 -18.79 -14.33 3.67
CA TYR A 6 -19.34 -14.02 4.98
C TYR A 6 -20.76 -14.56 5.12
N GLY A 7 -21.04 -15.19 6.27
CA GLY A 7 -22.33 -15.86 6.53
C GLY A 7 -22.52 -17.13 5.71
N GLY A 8 -23.70 -17.75 5.82
CA GLY A 8 -23.99 -19.04 5.21
C GLY A 8 -23.36 -20.23 5.96
N PRO A 9 -23.44 -21.45 5.39
CA PRO A 9 -22.87 -22.66 5.98
C PRO A 9 -21.34 -22.62 5.96
N ASP A 10 -20.71 -23.33 6.91
CA ASP A 10 -19.26 -23.55 6.92
C ASP A 10 -18.87 -24.52 5.79
N VAL A 11 -18.23 -24.00 4.77
CA VAL A 11 -17.80 -24.72 3.58
C VAL A 11 -16.35 -24.37 3.24
N PRO A 12 -15.62 -25.24 2.50
CA PRO A 12 -14.27 -24.93 2.07
C PRO A 12 -14.18 -23.60 1.30
N PRO A 13 -13.12 -22.80 1.51
CA PRO A 13 -12.97 -21.48 0.87
C PRO A 13 -12.97 -21.50 -0.67
N ASP A 14 -12.58 -22.62 -1.27
CA ASP A 14 -12.58 -22.85 -2.72
C ASP A 14 -13.93 -23.28 -3.29
N GLN A 15 -14.90 -23.57 -2.42
CA GLN A 15 -16.26 -23.98 -2.77
C GLN A 15 -17.32 -23.15 -2.04
N PRO A 16 -17.34 -21.82 -2.25
CA PRO A 16 -18.19 -20.92 -1.50
C PRO A 16 -19.67 -21.19 -1.77
N SER A 17 -20.47 -21.27 -0.69
CA SER A 17 -21.93 -21.43 -0.77
C SER A 17 -22.59 -20.25 -1.50
N SER A 18 -23.70 -20.53 -2.19
CA SER A 18 -24.57 -19.49 -2.77
C SER A 18 -25.26 -18.63 -1.70
N GLU A 19 -25.35 -19.14 -0.46
CA GLU A 19 -25.95 -18.45 0.69
C GLU A 19 -24.99 -17.46 1.35
N SER A 20 -23.68 -17.56 1.05
CA SER A 20 -22.66 -16.66 1.60
C SER A 20 -22.56 -15.38 0.78
N ALA A 21 -22.48 -14.23 1.46
CA ALA A 21 -22.12 -12.97 0.82
C ALA A 21 -20.66 -13.02 0.33
N LYS A 22 -20.42 -12.57 -0.89
CA LYS A 22 -19.08 -12.51 -1.49
C LYS A 22 -18.64 -11.06 -1.54
N ILE A 23 -17.56 -10.71 -0.82
CA ILE A 23 -17.05 -9.35 -0.70
C ILE A 23 -15.63 -9.35 -1.25
N ALA A 24 -15.34 -8.41 -2.13
CA ALA A 24 -14.02 -8.21 -2.73
C ALA A 24 -13.60 -6.74 -2.62
N GLU A 25 -12.42 -6.40 -3.13
CA GLU A 25 -11.77 -5.10 -3.06
C GLU A 25 -11.17 -4.80 -1.68
N SER A 26 -9.84 -4.61 -1.63
CA SER A 26 -9.11 -4.42 -0.37
C SER A 26 -9.62 -3.26 0.48
N LEU A 27 -9.99 -2.12 -0.14
CA LEU A 27 -10.53 -0.97 0.59
C LEU A 27 -11.94 -1.20 1.12
N VAL A 28 -12.73 -2.06 0.48
CA VAL A 28 -14.04 -2.48 0.99
C VAL A 28 -13.85 -3.46 2.15
N LEU A 29 -12.93 -4.42 1.99
CA LEU A 29 -12.67 -5.44 3.01
C LEU A 29 -12.16 -4.84 4.32
N ILE A 30 -11.23 -3.87 4.29
CA ILE A 30 -10.76 -3.25 5.54
C ILE A 30 -11.87 -2.48 6.26
N GLN A 31 -12.79 -1.84 5.53
CA GLN A 31 -13.96 -1.19 6.14
C GLN A 31 -14.93 -2.21 6.73
N PHE A 32 -15.22 -3.27 5.98
CA PHE A 32 -16.05 -4.37 6.44
C PHE A 32 -15.52 -5.00 7.74
N PHE A 33 -14.22 -5.28 7.81
CA PHE A 33 -13.62 -5.83 9.03
C PHE A 33 -13.62 -4.85 10.20
N ALA A 34 -13.46 -3.55 9.96
CA ALA A 34 -13.58 -2.56 11.02
C ALA A 34 -15.01 -2.41 11.55
N ASP A 35 -16.01 -2.56 10.68
CA ASP A 35 -17.42 -2.57 11.09
C ASP A 35 -17.78 -3.84 11.87
N LEU A 36 -17.13 -5.00 11.58
CA LEU A 36 -17.29 -6.23 12.35
C LEU A 36 -16.60 -6.21 13.73
N ALA A 37 -15.56 -5.40 13.89
CA ALA A 37 -14.76 -5.29 15.11
C ALA A 37 -14.67 -3.82 15.58
N PRO A 38 -15.79 -3.20 15.98
CA PRO A 38 -15.81 -1.77 16.36
C PRO A 38 -14.92 -1.46 17.58
N GLU A 39 -14.66 -2.44 18.43
CA GLU A 39 -13.74 -2.34 19.56
C GLU A 39 -12.27 -2.17 19.14
N SER A 40 -11.91 -2.45 17.89
CA SER A 40 -10.56 -2.25 17.36
C SER A 40 -10.18 -0.77 17.24
N ASP A 41 -11.15 0.14 17.32
CA ASP A 41 -11.02 1.62 17.18
C ASP A 41 -10.31 2.05 15.87
N LEU A 42 -10.30 1.17 14.85
CA LEU A 42 -9.71 1.43 13.54
C LEU A 42 -10.53 2.45 12.72
N LEU A 43 -11.81 2.59 13.03
CA LEU A 43 -12.69 3.59 12.47
C LEU A 43 -13.24 4.47 13.59
N PRO A 44 -13.14 5.81 13.50
CA PRO A 44 -13.71 6.71 14.50
C PRO A 44 -15.17 6.40 14.79
N GLN A 45 -15.62 6.59 16.03
CA GLN A 45 -16.99 6.26 16.41
C GLN A 45 -17.99 7.34 15.94
N ASP A 46 -17.55 8.61 15.86
CA ASP A 46 -18.38 9.71 15.41
C ASP A 46 -18.53 9.77 13.89
N ALA A 47 -19.65 10.31 13.42
CA ALA A 47 -19.97 10.37 12.00
C ALA A 47 -18.99 11.23 11.19
N LEU A 48 -18.49 12.33 11.77
CA LEU A 48 -17.56 13.24 11.10
C LEU A 48 -16.18 12.56 10.93
N GLY A 49 -15.69 11.90 11.97
CA GLY A 49 -14.46 11.11 11.90
C GLY A 49 -14.54 10.01 10.84
N LYS A 50 -15.64 9.24 10.83
CA LYS A 50 -15.90 8.24 9.78
C LYS A 50 -15.88 8.84 8.38
N ALA A 51 -16.54 10.00 8.20
CA ALA A 51 -16.58 10.68 6.91
C ALA A 51 -15.17 11.11 6.46
N LYS A 52 -14.35 11.67 7.36
CA LYS A 52 -12.97 12.08 7.06
C LYS A 52 -12.11 10.89 6.61
N VAL A 53 -12.16 9.76 7.32
CA VAL A 53 -11.42 8.54 6.95
C VAL A 53 -11.85 8.06 5.57
N ARG A 54 -13.15 7.97 5.29
CA ARG A 54 -13.67 7.53 4.00
C ARG A 54 -13.30 8.47 2.86
N PHE A 55 -13.35 9.77 3.10
CA PHE A 55 -12.92 10.79 2.12
C PHE A 55 -11.43 10.62 1.80
N PHE A 56 -10.60 10.40 2.82
CA PHE A 56 -9.18 10.11 2.62
C PHE A 56 -8.98 8.83 1.79
N LEU A 57 -9.70 7.75 2.09
CA LEU A 57 -9.59 6.48 1.35
C LEU A 57 -9.95 6.66 -0.14
N ASP A 58 -11.00 7.45 -0.45
CA ASP A 58 -11.36 7.77 -1.84
C ASP A 58 -10.26 8.57 -2.54
N ALA A 59 -9.70 9.58 -1.88
CA ALA A 59 -8.59 10.37 -2.42
C ALA A 59 -7.33 9.52 -2.64
N PHE A 60 -6.97 8.68 -1.65
CA PHE A 60 -5.83 7.78 -1.75
C PHE A 60 -5.98 6.77 -2.88
N ASN A 61 -7.16 6.21 -3.09
CA ASN A 61 -7.42 5.27 -4.18
C ASN A 61 -7.11 5.84 -5.58
N LYS A 62 -7.20 7.16 -5.75
CA LYS A 62 -6.89 7.85 -7.02
C LYS A 62 -5.39 8.01 -7.24
N ILE A 63 -4.61 8.20 -6.18
CA ILE A 63 -3.16 8.44 -6.28
C ILE A 63 -2.33 7.16 -6.10
N GLN A 64 -2.85 6.17 -5.38
CA GLN A 64 -2.15 4.93 -5.05
C GLN A 64 -1.52 4.20 -6.26
N PRO A 65 -2.17 4.14 -7.44
CA PRO A 65 -1.56 3.47 -8.58
C PRO A 65 -0.22 4.08 -9.00
N ASN A 66 -0.02 5.39 -8.78
CA ASN A 66 1.21 6.09 -9.17
C ASN A 66 2.42 5.64 -8.35
N LEU A 67 2.22 5.17 -7.10
CA LEU A 67 3.30 4.62 -6.28
C LEU A 67 3.96 3.36 -6.90
N GLY A 68 3.22 2.60 -7.71
CA GLY A 68 3.76 1.40 -8.35
C GLY A 68 4.10 1.56 -9.83
N LYS A 69 3.54 2.55 -10.51
CA LYS A 69 3.67 2.70 -11.97
C LYS A 69 5.10 2.90 -12.41
N TRP A 70 5.90 3.71 -11.71
CA TRP A 70 7.29 3.95 -12.06
C TRP A 70 8.11 2.65 -12.02
N ALA A 71 8.02 1.90 -10.92
CA ALA A 71 8.69 0.61 -10.80
C ALA A 71 8.20 -0.44 -11.82
N ASN A 72 6.97 -0.31 -12.32
CA ASN A 72 6.41 -1.16 -13.38
C ASN A 72 6.73 -0.67 -14.80
N GLY A 73 7.39 0.47 -14.96
CA GLY A 73 7.74 1.07 -16.25
C GLY A 73 6.55 1.67 -17.01
N SER A 74 5.47 2.01 -16.33
CA SER A 74 4.27 2.66 -16.88
C SER A 74 4.00 4.05 -16.30
N GLY A 75 4.91 4.57 -15.50
CA GLY A 75 4.91 5.89 -14.91
C GLY A 75 6.30 6.50 -14.93
N SER A 76 6.46 7.63 -14.26
CA SER A 76 7.70 8.39 -14.19
C SER A 76 8.13 8.65 -12.75
N TYR A 77 9.39 9.09 -12.59
CA TYR A 77 9.92 9.65 -11.36
C TYR A 77 9.00 10.73 -10.79
N ASP A 78 8.58 11.69 -11.63
CA ASP A 78 7.77 12.83 -11.19
C ASP A 78 6.40 12.37 -10.67
N THR A 79 5.69 11.51 -11.40
CA THR A 79 4.38 11.00 -10.95
C THR A 79 4.44 10.18 -9.66
N PHE A 80 5.56 9.51 -9.41
CA PHE A 80 5.79 8.82 -8.14
C PHE A 80 5.93 9.81 -6.98
N PHE A 81 6.78 10.85 -7.16
CA PHE A 81 7.02 11.84 -6.11
C PHE A 81 5.83 12.77 -5.89
N GLU A 82 5.04 13.09 -6.93
CA GLU A 82 3.75 13.77 -6.78
C GLU A 82 2.77 12.98 -5.90
N ALA A 83 2.70 11.65 -6.08
CA ALA A 83 1.86 10.81 -5.23
C ALA A 83 2.38 10.76 -3.78
N LEU A 84 3.70 10.76 -3.59
CA LEU A 84 4.32 10.80 -2.27
C LEU A 84 4.10 12.15 -1.58
N ASP A 85 4.20 13.25 -2.32
CA ASP A 85 3.87 14.60 -1.85
C ASP A 85 2.42 14.68 -1.37
N ALA A 86 1.49 14.16 -2.16
CA ALA A 86 0.07 14.15 -1.79
C ALA A 86 -0.22 13.35 -0.51
N ILE A 87 0.55 12.30 -0.24
CA ILE A 87 0.45 11.55 1.03
C ILE A 87 1.05 12.38 2.16
N GLN A 88 2.23 12.98 1.95
CA GLN A 88 2.89 13.81 2.94
C GLN A 88 2.02 14.99 3.40
N ASP A 89 1.33 15.63 2.48
CA ASP A 89 0.42 16.75 2.76
C ASP A 89 -0.77 16.36 3.66
N GLN A 90 -1.09 15.06 3.73
CA GLN A 90 -2.12 14.55 4.64
C GLN A 90 -1.58 14.23 6.06
N LEU A 91 -0.26 14.16 6.21
CA LEU A 91 0.33 13.85 7.51
C LEU A 91 0.34 15.11 8.40
N PRO A 92 -0.18 15.03 9.63
CA PRO A 92 -0.06 16.14 10.57
C PRO A 92 1.41 16.36 10.95
N PRO A 93 1.77 17.56 11.42
CA PRO A 93 3.06 17.77 12.10
C PRO A 93 3.25 16.75 13.23
N VAL A 94 4.49 16.35 13.49
CA VAL A 94 4.83 15.27 14.45
C VAL A 94 4.24 15.51 15.85
N GLU A 95 4.24 16.76 16.30
CA GLU A 95 3.67 17.17 17.59
C GLU A 95 2.13 17.04 17.67
N LYS A 96 1.46 16.83 16.53
CA LYS A 96 0.00 16.59 16.45
C LYS A 96 -0.36 15.13 16.24
N GLY A 97 0.65 14.25 16.12
CA GLY A 97 0.45 12.82 16.07
C GLY A 97 1.26 12.09 15.01
N LYS A 98 1.37 10.79 15.20
CA LYS A 98 2.20 9.87 14.41
C LYS A 98 1.55 9.50 13.08
N TYR A 99 0.23 9.38 13.04
CA TYR A 99 -0.55 8.80 11.96
C TYR A 99 -1.36 9.84 11.20
N ILE A 100 -2.03 9.44 10.13
CA ILE A 100 -2.80 10.34 9.24
C ILE A 100 -3.86 11.14 10.01
N PHE A 101 -4.50 10.54 11.00
CA PHE A 101 -5.50 11.19 11.85
C PHE A 101 -5.03 11.43 13.29
N GLY A 102 -3.77 11.84 13.48
CA GLY A 102 -3.19 12.15 14.77
C GLY A 102 -2.53 10.94 15.43
N ASP A 103 -2.79 10.72 16.71
CA ASP A 103 -2.15 9.62 17.46
C ASP A 103 -2.85 8.27 17.30
N LYS A 104 -4.00 8.24 16.66
CA LYS A 104 -4.74 7.00 16.42
C LYS A 104 -4.38 6.39 15.06
N PHE A 105 -3.96 5.13 15.09
CA PHE A 105 -3.82 4.29 13.90
C PHE A 105 -5.20 3.89 13.40
N THR A 106 -5.51 4.20 12.15
CA THR A 106 -6.84 4.04 11.57
C THR A 106 -6.81 3.25 10.26
N LEU A 107 -7.98 3.05 9.65
CA LEU A 107 -8.09 2.48 8.30
C LEU A 107 -7.31 3.26 7.24
N ALA A 108 -7.11 4.56 7.43
CA ALA A 108 -6.30 5.37 6.52
C ALA A 108 -4.86 4.86 6.48
N ASP A 109 -4.29 4.58 7.66
CA ASP A 109 -2.93 4.06 7.79
C ASP A 109 -2.82 2.63 7.25
N ILE A 110 -3.81 1.77 7.52
CA ILE A 110 -3.88 0.41 6.98
C ILE A 110 -3.92 0.42 5.44
N ALA A 111 -4.63 1.37 4.84
CA ALA A 111 -4.72 1.49 3.40
C ALA A 111 -3.39 1.92 2.77
N VAL A 112 -2.67 2.86 3.39
CA VAL A 112 -1.44 3.45 2.85
C VAL A 112 -0.22 2.58 3.08
N ALA A 113 -0.08 1.98 4.26
CA ALA A 113 1.13 1.30 4.72
C ALA A 113 1.68 0.24 3.73
N PRO A 114 0.88 -0.72 3.21
CA PRO A 114 1.39 -1.75 2.30
C PRO A 114 1.94 -1.19 0.98
N PHE A 115 1.36 -0.10 0.49
CA PHE A 115 1.79 0.53 -0.76
C PHE A 115 3.08 1.31 -0.57
N LEU A 116 3.21 2.10 0.52
CA LEU A 116 4.45 2.77 0.87
C LEU A 116 5.57 1.77 1.17
N GLY A 117 5.29 0.74 1.96
CA GLY A 117 6.27 -0.31 2.25
C GLY A 117 6.81 -0.96 0.98
N ARG A 118 5.94 -1.33 0.05
CA ARG A 118 6.35 -1.89 -1.24
C ARG A 118 7.12 -0.88 -2.08
N ALA A 119 6.60 0.32 -2.25
CA ALA A 119 7.18 1.33 -3.13
C ALA A 119 8.54 1.82 -2.62
N LEU A 120 8.67 2.07 -1.33
CA LEU A 120 9.87 2.65 -0.75
C LEU A 120 10.88 1.59 -0.27
N LEU A 121 10.45 0.61 0.52
CA LEU A 121 11.36 -0.34 1.16
C LEU A 121 11.75 -1.49 0.23
N ILE A 122 10.84 -1.93 -0.66
CA ILE A 122 11.12 -3.04 -1.57
C ILE A 122 11.62 -2.52 -2.92
N GLN A 123 10.89 -1.62 -3.57
CA GLN A 123 11.21 -1.20 -4.93
C GLN A 123 12.32 -0.15 -4.95
N LEU A 124 12.13 1.00 -4.33
CA LEU A 124 13.07 2.13 -4.44
C LEU A 124 14.39 1.86 -3.73
N LYS A 125 14.37 1.50 -2.45
CA LYS A 125 15.55 1.23 -1.64
C LYS A 125 16.44 0.13 -2.22
N ASN A 126 15.83 -0.93 -2.74
CA ASN A 126 16.55 -2.09 -3.27
C ASN A 126 16.74 -2.05 -4.80
N GLY A 127 16.28 -1.00 -5.47
CA GLY A 127 16.38 -0.86 -6.93
C GLY A 127 15.61 -1.93 -7.70
N LEU A 128 14.46 -2.39 -7.14
CA LEU A 128 13.65 -3.47 -7.72
C LEU A 128 12.49 -2.89 -8.55
N GLY A 129 12.77 -2.63 -9.81
CA GLY A 129 11.79 -2.08 -10.75
C GLY A 129 12.31 -2.09 -12.18
N LYS A 130 11.58 -1.47 -13.09
CA LYS A 130 11.99 -1.26 -14.49
C LYS A 130 12.79 0.03 -14.71
N PHE A 131 13.00 0.82 -13.68
CA PHE A 131 13.96 1.91 -13.67
C PHE A 131 15.40 1.36 -13.63
N ASP A 132 16.37 2.10 -14.15
CA ASP A 132 17.76 1.73 -14.01
C ASP A 132 18.28 1.96 -12.56
N LYS A 133 19.46 1.43 -12.26
CA LYS A 133 20.03 1.51 -10.90
C LYS A 133 20.37 2.95 -10.48
N GLU A 134 20.81 3.78 -11.41
CA GLU A 134 21.14 5.18 -11.13
C GLU A 134 19.87 5.99 -10.87
N GLU A 135 18.83 5.71 -11.61
CA GLU A 135 17.51 6.33 -11.41
C GLU A 135 16.90 5.93 -10.07
N ALA A 136 16.97 4.65 -9.70
CA ALA A 136 16.55 4.17 -8.38
C ALA A 136 17.34 4.83 -7.24
N LYS A 137 18.67 4.90 -7.40
CA LYS A 137 19.53 5.55 -6.42
C LYS A 137 19.20 7.03 -6.28
N ARG A 138 19.03 7.76 -7.39
CA ARG A 138 18.62 9.15 -7.37
C ARG A 138 17.29 9.35 -6.64
N GLY A 139 16.32 8.48 -6.90
CA GLY A 139 15.03 8.51 -6.22
C GLY A 139 15.16 8.22 -4.72
N TRP A 140 15.98 7.25 -4.33
CA TRP A 140 16.24 6.96 -2.93
C TRP A 140 16.93 8.12 -2.22
N ASP A 141 17.97 8.71 -2.82
CA ASP A 141 18.68 9.86 -2.28
C ASP A 141 17.74 11.07 -2.12
N HIS A 142 16.84 11.31 -3.10
CA HIS A 142 15.82 12.35 -3.00
C HIS A 142 14.83 12.08 -1.84
N PHE A 143 14.38 10.86 -1.69
CA PHE A 143 13.52 10.47 -0.57
C PHE A 143 14.22 10.63 0.79
N GLN A 144 15.54 10.42 0.87
CA GLN A 144 16.31 10.64 2.09
C GLN A 144 16.53 12.15 2.41
N GLY A 145 16.21 13.03 1.49
CA GLY A 145 16.34 14.48 1.69
C GLY A 145 15.36 15.04 2.74
N PRO A 146 15.57 16.28 3.17
CA PRO A 146 14.79 16.90 4.27
C PRO A 146 13.31 17.05 3.94
N LYS A 147 12.94 17.16 2.66
CA LYS A 147 11.56 17.28 2.22
C LYS A 147 10.67 16.13 2.74
N TYR A 148 11.19 14.90 2.77
CA TYR A 148 10.41 13.70 3.11
C TYR A 148 10.66 13.20 4.55
N GLU A 149 11.22 14.02 5.42
CA GLU A 149 11.46 13.65 6.82
C GLU A 149 10.20 13.17 7.52
N ARG A 150 9.08 13.86 7.31
CA ARG A 150 7.80 13.49 7.92
C ARG A 150 7.26 12.14 7.43
N VAL A 151 7.39 11.84 6.14
CA VAL A 151 7.00 10.52 5.60
C VAL A 151 7.92 9.42 6.14
N ARG A 152 9.23 9.68 6.27
CA ARG A 152 10.16 8.70 6.87
C ARG A 152 9.77 8.37 8.31
N GLN A 153 9.50 9.38 9.14
CA GLN A 153 9.02 9.17 10.51
C GLN A 153 7.72 8.38 10.55
N TYR A 154 6.79 8.70 9.66
CA TYR A 154 5.53 7.95 9.54
C TYR A 154 5.74 6.48 9.19
N ILE A 155 6.64 6.19 8.25
CA ILE A 155 6.99 4.81 7.89
C ILE A 155 7.66 4.10 9.05
N ASP A 156 8.57 4.76 9.78
CA ASP A 156 9.22 4.18 10.96
C ASP A 156 8.18 3.86 12.04
N ASP A 157 7.24 4.76 12.31
CA ASP A 157 6.14 4.54 13.25
C ASP A 157 5.22 3.36 12.85
N ILE A 158 5.00 3.14 11.54
CA ILE A 158 4.24 2.01 11.03
C ILE A 158 5.03 0.70 11.14
N THR A 159 6.29 0.71 10.70
CA THR A 159 7.11 -0.51 10.59
C THR A 159 7.50 -1.09 11.95
N THR A 160 7.50 -0.28 13.00
CA THR A 160 7.73 -0.72 14.39
C THR A 160 6.47 -1.29 15.07
N ARG A 161 5.33 -1.33 14.39
CA ARG A 161 4.11 -1.93 14.95
C ARG A 161 4.17 -3.46 14.91
N PRO A 162 3.76 -4.16 15.99
CA PRO A 162 3.72 -5.64 15.97
C PRO A 162 2.89 -6.23 14.82
N SER A 163 1.82 -5.52 14.41
CA SER A 163 0.99 -5.94 13.27
C SER A 163 1.74 -5.86 11.94
N TRP A 164 2.64 -4.89 11.77
CA TRP A 164 3.49 -4.81 10.59
C TRP A 164 4.52 -5.95 10.58
N GLU A 165 5.26 -6.10 11.68
CA GLU A 165 6.31 -7.12 11.80
C GLU A 165 5.79 -8.55 11.56
N SER A 166 4.54 -8.81 11.99
CA SER A 166 3.92 -10.14 11.82
C SER A 166 3.34 -10.40 10.42
N THR A 167 3.11 -9.36 9.61
CA THR A 167 2.40 -9.48 8.32
C THR A 167 3.20 -9.04 7.11
N PHE A 168 4.18 -8.16 7.28
CA PHE A 168 4.99 -7.64 6.18
C PHE A 168 6.31 -8.40 6.10
N ASP A 169 6.43 -9.25 5.09
CA ASP A 169 7.66 -10.02 4.81
C ASP A 169 8.47 -9.31 3.70
N GLU A 170 9.45 -8.52 4.10
CA GLU A 170 10.35 -7.81 3.16
C GLU A 170 11.16 -8.81 2.31
N ALA A 171 11.57 -9.94 2.86
CA ALA A 171 12.33 -10.98 2.13
C ALA A 171 11.47 -11.60 1.04
N ARG A 172 10.22 -11.97 1.34
CA ARG A 172 9.25 -12.45 0.33
C ARG A 172 8.93 -11.39 -0.71
N GLY A 173 8.75 -10.13 -0.29
CA GLY A 173 8.55 -9.02 -1.19
C GLY A 173 9.69 -8.86 -2.18
N ASN A 174 10.94 -8.95 -1.73
CA ASN A 174 12.14 -8.91 -2.55
C ASN A 174 12.22 -10.10 -3.53
N VAL A 175 11.90 -11.32 -3.09
CA VAL A 175 11.87 -12.52 -3.96
C VAL A 175 10.78 -12.37 -5.03
N TYR A 176 9.58 -11.93 -4.66
CA TYR A 176 8.47 -11.74 -5.61
C TYR A 176 8.79 -10.67 -6.65
N ALA A 177 9.39 -9.56 -6.24
CA ALA A 177 9.82 -8.50 -7.15
C ALA A 177 10.91 -8.98 -8.12
N LYS A 178 11.89 -9.76 -7.63
CA LYS A 178 12.93 -10.37 -8.48
C LYS A 178 12.37 -11.38 -9.46
N LEU A 179 11.48 -12.28 -9.02
CA LEU A 179 10.86 -13.29 -9.89
C LEU A 179 9.99 -12.65 -10.99
N THR A 180 9.18 -11.65 -10.65
CA THR A 180 8.35 -10.95 -11.65
C THR A 180 9.20 -10.17 -12.66
N HIS A 181 10.33 -9.62 -12.24
CA HIS A 181 11.29 -8.99 -13.13
C HIS A 181 11.95 -10.00 -14.07
N SER A 182 12.43 -11.13 -13.55
CA SER A 182 13.06 -12.21 -14.35
C SER A 182 12.10 -12.85 -15.34
N LEU A 183 10.88 -13.17 -14.94
CA LEU A 183 9.87 -13.76 -15.82
C LEU A 183 9.47 -12.82 -16.97
N ARG A 184 9.35 -11.52 -16.70
CA ARG A 184 9.05 -10.52 -17.72
C ARG A 184 10.20 -10.31 -18.70
N SER A 185 11.45 -10.34 -18.25
CA SER A 185 12.65 -10.33 -19.10
C SER A 185 12.69 -11.56 -20.02
N PHE A 186 12.31 -12.72 -19.50
CA PHE A 186 12.28 -13.97 -20.28
C PHE A 186 11.18 -13.94 -21.36
N LEU A 187 10.00 -13.40 -21.05
CA LEU A 187 8.89 -13.27 -22.00
C LEU A 187 9.12 -12.20 -23.07
N SER A 188 9.94 -11.19 -22.79
CA SER A 188 10.30 -10.16 -23.78
C SER A 188 11.39 -10.62 -24.76
N LEU A 189 12.11 -11.71 -24.45
CA LEU A 189 13.16 -12.28 -25.28
C LEU A 189 12.68 -13.44 -26.20
N GLY A 190 11.42 -13.86 -26.11
CA GLY A 190 10.98 -15.12 -26.69
C GLY A 190 9.70 -15.14 -27.50
N LEU A 191 9.42 -14.14 -28.35
CA LEU A 191 8.46 -14.34 -29.46
C LEU A 191 9.11 -13.89 -30.76
N PRO A 192 9.51 -14.81 -31.64
CA PRO A 192 9.80 -14.46 -33.03
C PRO A 192 8.49 -14.02 -33.69
N HIS A 193 8.47 -12.80 -34.26
CA HIS A 193 7.44 -12.37 -35.17
C HIS A 193 7.37 -13.41 -36.31
N GLN A 194 6.30 -14.18 -36.36
CA GLN A 194 5.96 -14.93 -37.55
C GLN A 194 5.33 -13.94 -38.52
N SER A 195 6.07 -13.71 -39.58
CA SER A 195 5.64 -13.04 -40.82
C SER A 195 4.61 -13.86 -41.54
#